data_29a23efcbd2912898a955b2126b2296c
#
_entry.id   29a23efcbd2912898a955b2126b2296c
#
_cell.length_a   1.000
_cell.length_b   1.000
_cell.length_c   1.000
_cell.angle_alpha   90.00
_cell.angle_beta   90.00
_cell.angle_gamma   90.00
#
_symmetry.space_group_name_H-M   'P 1'
#
loop_
_entity.id
_entity.type
_entity.pdbx_description
1 polymer ?
#
loop_
_entity_poly.entity_id
_entity_poly.type
_entity_poly.pdbx_seq_one_letter_code
_entity_poly.pdbx_strand_id
1 'polypeptide(L)'
;MHKSPYHGFSVEFSEHRPYNQGDEIRNIDWKIWGKTDKYFVKEYEEETNLLSHIILDQSKSMTYSSNNISKLEYSKILSASLAYLMLKQQDGVGLTLFDSEIRSLIEPKTKSNHIKSLFSIMEKSNPGPDTKIGDILHISAEAMKKRGLVILISDCFDDIESIISGIKHYRYKGNEVIVFHILDPKELNLEFDERTEFIDLETNESITTDPWHIKNDYNQEINDFCNKIELNCKNNKVDYSLITTDTPIEVALFDYLLKRQKLI
;
A
#
# COMPACT_ATOMS: atom_id res chain seq x y z
N MET A 1 -18.81 3.52 -0.19
CA MET A 1 -18.72 4.44 0.96
C MET A 1 -18.02 3.69 2.08
N HIS A 2 -16.97 4.24 2.63
CA HIS A 2 -16.20 3.55 3.65
C HIS A 2 -16.67 4.00 5.02
N LYS A 3 -17.16 3.06 5.84
CA LYS A 3 -17.33 3.31 7.28
C LYS A 3 -15.91 3.33 7.86
N SER A 4 -15.45 4.49 8.29
CA SER A 4 -14.18 4.64 8.99
C SER A 4 -14.43 4.75 10.48
N PRO A 5 -13.67 4.07 11.33
CA PRO A 5 -13.75 4.24 12.79
C PRO A 5 -13.17 5.59 13.27
N TYR A 6 -12.83 6.50 12.37
CA TYR A 6 -12.13 7.76 12.70
C TYR A 6 -12.99 8.98 12.45
N HIS A 7 -12.98 9.93 13.42
CA HIS A 7 -13.73 11.19 13.41
C HIS A 7 -13.28 12.15 12.30
N GLY A 8 -14.19 12.57 11.42
CA GLY A 8 -14.01 13.51 10.32
C GLY A 8 -15.06 14.63 10.26
N PHE A 9 -14.88 15.59 9.35
CA PHE A 9 -15.66 16.84 9.29
C PHE A 9 -16.98 16.79 8.47
N SER A 10 -17.33 15.68 7.87
CA SER A 10 -18.64 15.52 7.20
C SER A 10 -19.50 14.58 8.00
N VAL A 11 -20.67 15.08 8.39
CA VAL A 11 -21.59 14.39 9.28
C VAL A 11 -22.86 14.10 8.48
N GLU A 12 -23.08 12.85 8.05
CA GLU A 12 -24.35 12.40 7.51
C GLU A 12 -25.23 11.83 8.62
N PHE A 13 -26.52 12.17 8.56
CA PHE A 13 -27.50 11.59 9.48
C PHE A 13 -27.64 10.09 9.21
N SER A 14 -27.40 9.26 10.22
CA SER A 14 -27.51 7.79 10.13
C SER A 14 -28.89 7.32 10.59
N GLU A 15 -29.19 7.48 11.86
CA GLU A 15 -30.43 7.00 12.42
C GLU A 15 -30.85 7.77 13.69
N HIS A 16 -32.06 7.43 14.19
CA HIS A 16 -32.55 7.92 15.46
C HIS A 16 -32.45 6.80 16.50
N ARG A 17 -31.68 7.01 17.54
CA ARG A 17 -31.59 6.13 18.71
C ARG A 17 -32.40 6.71 19.88
N PRO A 18 -33.07 5.86 20.69
CA PRO A 18 -33.66 6.33 21.94
C PRO A 18 -32.64 7.04 22.83
N TYR A 19 -33.07 8.14 23.45
CA TYR A 19 -32.23 8.88 24.39
C TYR A 19 -31.90 8.03 25.60
N ASN A 20 -30.66 8.01 26.01
CA ASN A 20 -30.19 7.42 27.25
C ASN A 20 -29.68 8.51 28.20
N GLN A 21 -29.77 8.29 29.50
CA GLN A 21 -29.29 9.23 30.48
C GLN A 21 -27.75 9.40 30.35
N GLY A 22 -27.33 10.65 30.07
CA GLY A 22 -25.93 10.98 29.77
C GLY A 22 -25.68 11.46 28.33
N ASP A 23 -26.66 11.27 27.43
CA ASP A 23 -26.57 11.80 26.07
C ASP A 23 -26.67 13.33 26.07
N GLU A 24 -25.97 13.98 25.13
CA GLU A 24 -26.04 15.42 24.98
C GLU A 24 -27.40 15.89 24.49
N ILE A 25 -28.06 16.76 25.26
CA ILE A 25 -29.43 17.28 25.00
C ILE A 25 -29.50 18.00 23.64
N ARG A 26 -28.42 18.62 23.16
CA ARG A 26 -28.38 19.30 21.87
C ARG A 26 -28.61 18.36 20.67
N ASN A 27 -28.32 17.05 20.81
CA ASN A 27 -28.51 16.05 19.79
C ASN A 27 -29.90 15.44 19.76
N ILE A 28 -30.82 15.86 20.68
CA ILE A 28 -32.21 15.41 20.69
C ILE A 28 -32.95 15.97 19.47
N ASP A 29 -33.68 15.08 18.77
CA ASP A 29 -34.56 15.49 17.69
C ASP A 29 -35.93 15.99 18.26
N TRP A 30 -36.02 17.30 18.45
CA TRP A 30 -37.22 17.94 18.95
C TRP A 30 -38.43 17.82 18.03
N LYS A 31 -38.21 17.55 16.71
CA LYS A 31 -39.30 17.30 15.74
C LYS A 31 -39.94 15.94 15.95
N ILE A 32 -39.17 14.92 16.29
CA ILE A 32 -39.69 13.60 16.61
C ILE A 32 -40.36 13.63 17.97
N TRP A 33 -39.75 14.28 18.96
CA TRP A 33 -40.40 14.46 20.28
C TRP A 33 -41.77 15.09 20.15
N GLY A 34 -41.91 16.19 19.40
CA GLY A 34 -43.20 16.85 19.19
C GLY A 34 -44.28 16.03 18.48
N LYS A 35 -43.92 14.91 17.84
CA LYS A 35 -44.86 13.98 17.17
C LYS A 35 -45.14 12.72 17.97
N THR A 36 -44.22 12.29 18.82
CA THR A 36 -44.26 10.95 19.43
C THR A 36 -44.19 10.97 20.96
N ASP A 37 -43.93 12.12 21.56
CA ASP A 37 -43.63 12.29 23.00
C ASP A 37 -42.48 11.40 23.52
N LYS A 38 -41.61 10.95 22.62
CA LYS A 38 -40.45 10.13 22.96
C LYS A 38 -39.16 10.86 22.58
N TYR A 39 -38.16 10.77 23.44
CA TYR A 39 -36.86 11.38 23.20
C TYR A 39 -35.98 10.46 22.32
N PHE A 40 -35.58 10.99 21.18
CA PHE A 40 -34.62 10.36 20.27
C PHE A 40 -33.42 11.28 20.06
N VAL A 41 -32.23 10.68 20.03
CA VAL A 41 -30.98 11.35 19.69
C VAL A 41 -30.67 11.06 18.23
N LYS A 42 -30.24 12.08 17.49
CA LYS A 42 -29.73 11.92 16.14
C LYS A 42 -28.35 11.30 16.23
N GLU A 43 -28.19 10.11 15.66
CA GLU A 43 -26.88 9.55 15.39
C GLU A 43 -26.42 9.96 13.99
N TYR A 44 -25.20 10.39 13.94
CA TYR A 44 -24.57 10.82 12.71
C TYR A 44 -23.43 9.89 12.41
N GLU A 45 -23.36 9.37 11.18
CA GLU A 45 -22.17 8.71 10.67
C GLU A 45 -21.23 9.78 10.13
N GLU A 46 -20.02 9.81 10.64
CA GLU A 46 -18.98 10.66 10.10
C GLU A 46 -18.36 9.96 8.88
N GLU A 47 -18.64 10.48 7.68
CA GLU A 47 -17.87 10.10 6.51
C GLU A 47 -16.47 10.70 6.62
N THR A 48 -15.52 9.89 7.02
CA THR A 48 -14.11 10.29 7.00
C THR A 48 -13.49 9.90 5.67
N ASN A 49 -12.99 10.88 4.94
CA ASN A 49 -12.13 10.60 3.80
C ASN A 49 -10.88 9.88 4.30
N LEU A 50 -10.66 8.66 3.81
CA LEU A 50 -9.47 7.91 4.13
C LEU A 50 -8.24 8.66 3.61
N LEU A 51 -7.19 8.75 4.42
CA LEU A 51 -5.90 9.23 3.96
C LEU A 51 -5.04 8.02 3.59
N SER A 52 -4.67 7.93 2.33
CA SER A 52 -3.82 6.87 1.82
C SER A 52 -2.45 7.41 1.45
N HIS A 53 -1.41 6.66 1.71
CA HIS A 53 -0.04 7.01 1.36
C HIS A 53 0.63 5.85 0.63
N ILE A 54 0.92 6.05 -0.65
CA ILE A 54 1.63 5.08 -1.48
C ILE A 54 3.13 5.29 -1.28
N ILE A 55 3.85 4.23 -0.95
CA ILE A 55 5.30 4.19 -0.79
C ILE A 55 5.82 3.30 -1.91
N LEU A 56 6.40 3.90 -2.93
CA LEU A 56 6.83 3.25 -4.15
C LEU A 56 8.35 3.17 -4.20
N ASP A 57 8.85 1.96 -4.25
CA ASP A 57 10.25 1.64 -4.47
C ASP A 57 10.66 1.94 -5.92
N GLN A 58 11.74 2.70 -6.07
CA GLN A 58 12.38 2.99 -7.35
C GLN A 58 13.86 2.58 -7.37
N SER A 59 14.25 1.60 -6.57
CA SER A 59 15.60 1.03 -6.58
C SER A 59 15.95 0.45 -7.95
N LYS A 60 17.23 0.21 -8.15
CA LYS A 60 17.74 -0.32 -9.42
C LYS A 60 17.24 -1.74 -9.67
N SER A 61 17.03 -2.55 -8.62
CA SER A 61 16.46 -3.90 -8.71
C SER A 61 15.07 -3.87 -9.37
N MET A 62 14.25 -2.84 -9.10
CA MET A 62 12.93 -2.64 -9.70
C MET A 62 12.97 -2.41 -11.22
N THR A 63 14.13 -2.13 -11.80
CA THR A 63 14.26 -1.97 -13.27
C THR A 63 14.31 -3.29 -14.02
N TYR A 64 14.46 -4.40 -13.31
CA TYR A 64 14.51 -5.72 -13.94
C TYR A 64 13.21 -6.02 -14.69
N SER A 65 13.37 -6.66 -15.85
CA SER A 65 12.29 -7.13 -16.71
C SER A 65 12.73 -8.34 -17.51
N SER A 66 11.98 -9.41 -17.45
CA SER A 66 12.11 -10.54 -18.38
C SER A 66 11.17 -10.43 -19.59
N ASN A 67 10.20 -9.51 -19.52
CA ASN A 67 9.17 -9.27 -20.51
C ASN A 67 9.20 -7.81 -21.00
N ASN A 68 8.07 -7.33 -21.54
CA ASN A 68 7.94 -5.98 -22.07
C ASN A 68 7.81 -4.88 -21.01
N ILE A 69 7.58 -5.23 -19.73
CA ILE A 69 7.34 -4.28 -18.65
C ILE A 69 8.27 -4.59 -17.47
N SER A 70 8.95 -3.58 -16.93
CA SER A 70 9.76 -3.73 -15.73
C SER A 70 8.91 -3.73 -14.46
N LYS A 71 9.46 -4.25 -13.35
CA LYS A 71 8.81 -4.17 -12.04
C LYS A 71 8.47 -2.72 -11.69
N LEU A 72 9.35 -1.76 -11.98
CA LEU A 72 9.13 -0.34 -11.72
C LEU A 72 7.97 0.22 -12.55
N GLU A 73 7.91 -0.07 -13.85
CA GLU A 73 6.82 0.40 -14.72
C GLU A 73 5.48 -0.20 -14.29
N TYR A 74 5.45 -1.50 -14.00
CA TYR A 74 4.27 -2.17 -13.45
C TYR A 74 3.81 -1.50 -12.15
N SER A 75 4.74 -1.26 -11.22
CA SER A 75 4.47 -0.62 -9.94
C SER A 75 3.98 0.82 -10.08
N LYS A 76 4.49 1.59 -11.05
CA LYS A 76 3.98 2.93 -11.39
C LYS A 76 2.54 2.87 -11.90
N ILE A 77 2.21 1.92 -12.78
CA ILE A 77 0.85 1.74 -13.31
C ILE A 77 -0.10 1.34 -12.18
N LEU A 78 0.30 0.41 -11.32
CA LEU A 78 -0.48 -0.01 -10.16
C LEU A 78 -0.72 1.16 -9.19
N SER A 79 0.34 1.92 -8.86
CA SER A 79 0.27 3.11 -8.01
C SER A 79 -0.67 4.18 -8.58
N ALA A 80 -0.56 4.44 -9.89
CA ALA A 80 -1.40 5.41 -10.59
C ALA A 80 -2.88 4.99 -10.58
N SER A 81 -3.15 3.70 -10.80
CA SER A 81 -4.49 3.14 -10.79
C SER A 81 -5.14 3.19 -9.40
N LEU A 82 -4.38 2.84 -8.36
CA LEU A 82 -4.81 2.96 -6.96
C LEU A 82 -5.09 4.43 -6.60
N ALA A 83 -4.17 5.35 -6.94
CA ALA A 83 -4.35 6.78 -6.69
C ALA A 83 -5.60 7.34 -7.39
N TYR A 84 -5.86 6.92 -8.63
CA TYR A 84 -7.05 7.32 -9.37
C TYR A 84 -8.33 6.84 -8.69
N LEU A 85 -8.40 5.56 -8.30
CA LEU A 85 -9.57 4.98 -7.64
C LEU A 85 -9.87 5.67 -6.31
N MET A 86 -8.84 5.90 -5.49
CA MET A 86 -8.96 6.55 -4.19
C MET A 86 -9.43 8.01 -4.33
N LEU A 87 -8.82 8.79 -5.23
CA LEU A 87 -9.24 10.16 -5.48
C LEU A 87 -10.66 10.26 -6.05
N LYS A 88 -11.10 9.27 -6.85
CA LYS A 88 -12.47 9.17 -7.35
C LYS A 88 -13.46 8.93 -6.20
N GLN A 89 -13.04 8.25 -5.13
CA GLN A 89 -13.80 8.03 -3.90
C GLN A 89 -13.70 9.20 -2.92
N GLN A 90 -13.05 10.30 -3.31
CA GLN A 90 -12.76 11.48 -2.49
C GLN A 90 -11.77 11.21 -1.33
N ASP A 91 -11.07 10.10 -1.35
CA ASP A 91 -10.00 9.81 -0.41
C ASP A 91 -8.77 10.67 -0.68
N GLY A 92 -7.99 10.96 0.37
CA GLY A 92 -6.73 11.67 0.23
C GLY A 92 -5.61 10.72 -0.16
N VAL A 93 -4.81 11.08 -1.18
CA VAL A 93 -3.69 10.25 -1.64
C VAL A 93 -2.38 11.04 -1.58
N GLY A 94 -1.40 10.47 -0.87
CA GLY A 94 0.00 10.89 -0.85
C GLY A 94 0.89 9.89 -1.57
N LEU A 95 2.12 10.29 -1.86
CA LEU A 95 3.12 9.47 -2.54
C LEU A 95 4.50 9.72 -1.96
N THR A 96 5.21 8.66 -1.64
CA THR A 96 6.66 8.67 -1.39
C THR A 96 7.34 7.83 -2.46
N LEU A 97 8.30 8.40 -3.17
CA LEU A 97 9.24 7.67 -4.00
C LEU A 97 10.56 7.54 -3.25
N PHE A 98 11.11 6.35 -3.21
CA PHE A 98 12.34 6.07 -2.48
C PHE A 98 13.23 5.04 -3.20
N ASP A 99 14.49 5.08 -2.85
CA ASP A 99 15.52 4.07 -3.04
C ASP A 99 16.33 3.94 -1.73
N SER A 100 17.61 4.23 -1.72
CA SER A 100 18.40 4.37 -0.48
C SER A 100 18.03 5.60 0.36
N GLU A 101 17.26 6.54 -0.23
CA GLU A 101 16.75 7.74 0.44
C GLU A 101 15.37 8.14 -0.12
N ILE A 102 14.67 9.03 0.57
CA ILE A 102 13.40 9.57 0.08
C ILE A 102 13.70 10.58 -1.04
N ARG A 103 13.33 10.25 -2.28
CA ARG A 103 13.48 11.10 -3.46
C ARG A 103 12.38 12.13 -3.63
N SER A 104 11.17 11.75 -3.27
CA SER A 104 10.01 12.63 -3.31
C SER A 104 9.01 12.25 -2.25
N LEU A 105 8.43 13.24 -1.59
CA LEU A 105 7.36 13.05 -0.62
C LEU A 105 6.24 14.05 -0.91
N ILE A 106 5.05 13.54 -1.19
CA ILE A 106 3.84 14.33 -1.41
C ILE A 106 2.83 13.98 -0.32
N GLU A 107 2.40 14.97 0.43
CA GLU A 107 1.36 14.78 1.44
C GLU A 107 0.00 14.42 0.82
N PRO A 108 -0.83 13.62 1.51
CA PRO A 108 -2.16 13.24 1.03
C PRO A 108 -3.07 14.45 0.82
N LYS A 109 -3.73 14.52 -0.35
CA LYS A 109 -4.75 15.51 -0.70
C LYS A 109 -5.91 14.85 -1.42
N THR A 110 -7.13 15.38 -1.22
CA THR A 110 -8.39 14.84 -1.77
C THR A 110 -8.81 15.49 -3.11
N LYS A 111 -8.15 16.60 -3.51
CA LYS A 111 -8.52 17.35 -4.73
C LYS A 111 -8.21 16.53 -5.99
N SER A 112 -9.16 16.40 -6.91
CA SER A 112 -9.03 15.59 -8.13
C SER A 112 -7.85 16.02 -9.03
N ASN A 113 -7.51 17.31 -9.09
CA ASN A 113 -6.35 17.76 -9.87
C ASN A 113 -4.99 17.38 -9.25
N HIS A 114 -4.98 16.89 -8.00
CA HIS A 114 -3.78 16.39 -7.33
C HIS A 114 -3.18 15.18 -8.06
N ILE A 115 -4.01 14.40 -8.76
CA ILE A 115 -3.56 13.25 -9.55
C ILE A 115 -2.49 13.60 -10.58
N LYS A 116 -2.59 14.79 -11.19
CA LYS A 116 -1.58 15.24 -12.18
C LYS A 116 -0.20 15.43 -11.56
N SER A 117 -0.15 15.88 -10.30
CA SER A 117 1.10 16.03 -9.57
C SER A 117 1.70 14.65 -9.23
N LEU A 118 0.87 13.68 -8.82
CA LEU A 118 1.31 12.32 -8.53
C LEU A 118 1.89 11.67 -9.80
N PHE A 119 1.18 11.74 -10.92
CA PHE A 119 1.61 11.16 -12.19
C PHE A 119 2.90 11.81 -12.71
N SER A 120 2.99 13.14 -12.67
CA SER A 120 4.19 13.86 -13.15
C SER A 120 5.44 13.47 -12.35
N ILE A 121 5.31 13.18 -11.06
CA ILE A 121 6.44 12.77 -10.23
C ILE A 121 6.82 11.32 -10.50
N MET A 122 5.84 10.41 -10.63
CA MET A 122 6.11 9.02 -11.01
C MET A 122 6.74 8.91 -12.40
N GLU A 123 6.29 9.70 -13.37
CA GLU A 123 6.83 9.73 -14.73
C GLU A 123 8.30 10.20 -14.76
N LYS A 124 8.63 11.21 -13.96
CA LYS A 124 9.98 11.79 -13.89
C LYS A 124 10.93 11.03 -12.97
N SER A 125 10.45 10.01 -12.27
CA SER A 125 11.28 9.25 -11.35
C SER A 125 12.34 8.45 -12.09
N ASN A 126 13.57 8.52 -11.60
CA ASN A 126 14.71 7.76 -12.11
C ASN A 126 15.14 6.72 -11.07
N PRO A 127 15.49 5.51 -11.49
CA PRO A 127 15.99 4.47 -10.61
C PRO A 127 17.23 4.91 -9.83
N GLY A 128 17.21 4.67 -8.51
CA GLY A 128 18.36 4.91 -7.65
C GLY A 128 19.26 3.67 -7.47
N PRO A 129 20.46 3.83 -6.89
CA PRO A 129 21.46 2.75 -6.86
C PRO A 129 21.07 1.56 -5.98
N ASP A 130 20.68 1.78 -4.75
CA ASP A 130 20.41 0.75 -3.74
C ASP A 130 19.05 0.95 -3.10
N THR A 131 18.60 -0.02 -2.30
CA THR A 131 17.40 0.13 -1.48
C THR A 131 17.72 -0.01 0.00
N LYS A 132 16.99 0.73 0.86
CA LYS A 132 16.98 0.63 2.31
C LYS A 132 15.56 0.76 2.82
N ILE A 133 14.75 -0.26 2.51
CA ILE A 133 13.31 -0.24 2.75
C ILE A 133 13.00 0.03 4.22
N GLY A 134 13.66 -0.69 5.13
CA GLY A 134 13.40 -0.57 6.55
C GLY A 134 13.64 0.84 7.09
N ASP A 135 14.77 1.45 6.77
CA ASP A 135 15.10 2.82 7.19
C ASP A 135 14.10 3.83 6.64
N ILE A 136 13.75 3.71 5.36
CA ILE A 136 12.77 4.58 4.70
C ILE A 136 11.39 4.46 5.33
N LEU A 137 10.96 3.24 5.65
CA LEU A 137 9.69 3.01 6.33
C LEU A 137 9.67 3.69 7.71
N HIS A 138 10.77 3.64 8.47
CA HIS A 138 10.86 4.34 9.76
C HIS A 138 10.77 5.87 9.58
N ILE A 139 11.57 6.44 8.67
CA ILE A 139 11.59 7.90 8.41
C ILE A 139 10.21 8.38 7.94
N SER A 140 9.61 7.69 6.98
CA SER A 140 8.31 8.06 6.43
C SER A 140 7.16 7.86 7.44
N ALA A 141 7.25 6.85 8.32
CA ALA A 141 6.30 6.69 9.41
C ALA A 141 6.35 7.86 10.41
N GLU A 142 7.56 8.38 10.72
CA GLU A 142 7.70 9.57 11.56
C GLU A 142 7.13 10.83 10.90
N ALA A 143 7.27 10.99 9.60
CA ALA A 143 6.74 12.13 8.86
C ALA A 143 5.21 12.15 8.78
N MET A 144 4.54 11.00 8.91
CA MET A 144 3.07 10.92 8.87
C MET A 144 2.43 11.48 10.13
N LYS A 145 1.65 12.57 9.94
CA LYS A 145 0.96 13.28 11.03
C LYS A 145 -0.43 12.70 11.35
N LYS A 146 -1.05 12.01 10.42
CA LYS A 146 -2.42 11.48 10.55
C LYS A 146 -2.42 9.99 10.23
N ARG A 147 -3.29 9.26 10.93
CA ARG A 147 -3.52 7.84 10.65
C ARG A 147 -4.19 7.66 9.30
N GLY A 148 -3.92 6.53 8.66
CA GLY A 148 -4.50 6.23 7.36
C GLY A 148 -4.07 4.86 6.85
N LEU A 149 -4.18 4.68 5.55
CA LEU A 149 -3.74 3.50 4.83
C LEU A 149 -2.35 3.74 4.22
N VAL A 150 -1.43 2.86 4.49
CA VAL A 150 -0.09 2.84 3.89
C VAL A 150 -0.01 1.69 2.91
N ILE A 151 0.45 1.96 1.70
CA ILE A 151 0.60 0.97 0.64
C ILE A 151 2.06 0.95 0.22
N LEU A 152 2.79 -0.09 0.62
CA LEU A 152 4.15 -0.35 0.17
C LEU A 152 4.12 -1.15 -1.13
N ILE A 153 4.86 -0.70 -2.14
CA ILE A 153 5.01 -1.37 -3.43
C ILE A 153 6.51 -1.51 -3.70
N SER A 154 7.02 -2.72 -3.61
CA SER A 154 8.46 -3.05 -3.72
C SER A 154 8.65 -4.52 -4.06
N ASP A 155 9.83 -4.91 -4.54
CA ASP A 155 10.26 -6.31 -4.64
C ASP A 155 10.79 -6.87 -3.31
N CYS A 156 10.87 -6.02 -2.29
CA CYS A 156 11.29 -6.39 -0.94
C CYS A 156 12.67 -7.05 -0.83
N PHE A 157 13.55 -6.89 -1.82
CA PHE A 157 14.92 -7.42 -1.78
C PHE A 157 15.81 -6.60 -0.84
N ASP A 158 15.55 -6.74 0.46
CA ASP A 158 16.28 -6.10 1.57
C ASP A 158 16.21 -7.02 2.80
N ASP A 159 16.83 -6.63 3.90
CA ASP A 159 16.74 -7.37 5.16
C ASP A 159 15.29 -7.45 5.66
N ILE A 160 14.77 -8.67 5.75
CA ILE A 160 13.37 -8.93 6.15
C ILE A 160 13.08 -8.34 7.53
N GLU A 161 14.01 -8.46 8.49
CA GLU A 161 13.78 -7.98 9.86
C GLU A 161 13.65 -6.46 9.89
N SER A 162 14.46 -5.76 9.09
CA SER A 162 14.42 -4.32 8.91
C SER A 162 13.09 -3.87 8.27
N ILE A 163 12.66 -4.52 7.18
CA ILE A 163 11.36 -4.27 6.53
C ILE A 163 10.22 -4.43 7.52
N ILE A 164 10.19 -5.55 8.24
CA ILE A 164 9.12 -5.85 9.21
C ILE A 164 9.14 -4.89 10.38
N SER A 165 10.31 -4.45 10.84
CA SER A 165 10.44 -3.41 11.85
C SER A 165 9.81 -2.09 11.41
N GLY A 166 10.08 -1.66 10.17
CA GLY A 166 9.47 -0.46 9.58
C GLY A 166 7.96 -0.58 9.44
N ILE A 167 7.46 -1.74 8.99
CA ILE A 167 6.02 -2.04 8.90
C ILE A 167 5.35 -1.98 10.29
N LYS A 168 5.97 -2.57 11.31
CA LYS A 168 5.48 -2.51 12.70
C LYS A 168 5.36 -1.08 13.21
N HIS A 169 6.28 -0.21 12.82
CA HIS A 169 6.23 1.20 13.21
C HIS A 169 4.94 1.88 12.71
N TYR A 170 4.55 1.66 11.45
CA TYR A 170 3.26 2.16 10.94
C TYR A 170 2.07 1.57 11.70
N ARG A 171 2.09 0.26 11.96
CA ARG A 171 1.02 -0.41 12.72
C ARG A 171 0.91 0.13 14.14
N TYR A 172 2.03 0.37 14.82
CA TYR A 172 2.07 0.97 16.15
C TYR A 172 1.46 2.39 16.16
N LYS A 173 1.71 3.19 15.12
CA LYS A 173 1.08 4.50 14.93
C LYS A 173 -0.41 4.41 14.55
N GLY A 174 -0.97 3.20 14.41
CA GLY A 174 -2.39 2.95 14.14
C GLY A 174 -2.77 3.06 12.68
N ASN A 175 -1.80 2.96 11.76
CA ASN A 175 -2.08 2.89 10.31
C ASN A 175 -2.48 1.48 9.90
N GLU A 176 -3.32 1.35 8.89
CA GLU A 176 -3.46 0.13 8.11
C GLU A 176 -2.29 0.03 7.13
N VAL A 177 -1.80 -1.19 6.88
CA VAL A 177 -0.68 -1.38 5.96
C VAL A 177 -1.02 -2.50 4.99
N ILE A 178 -0.73 -2.25 3.72
CA ILE A 178 -0.80 -3.22 2.63
C ILE A 178 0.57 -3.27 1.97
N VAL A 179 1.05 -4.48 1.69
CA VAL A 179 2.29 -4.72 0.96
C VAL A 179 1.96 -5.40 -0.36
N PHE A 180 2.25 -4.72 -1.46
CA PHE A 180 2.33 -5.31 -2.78
C PHE A 180 3.77 -5.69 -3.07
N HIS A 181 4.05 -6.97 -2.99
CA HIS A 181 5.34 -7.54 -3.29
C HIS A 181 5.39 -7.86 -4.80
N ILE A 182 6.19 -7.12 -5.56
CA ILE A 182 6.23 -7.20 -7.02
C ILE A 182 7.47 -7.96 -7.47
N LEU A 183 7.27 -9.08 -8.14
CA LEU A 183 8.35 -9.87 -8.72
C LEU A 183 8.18 -10.04 -10.24
N ASP A 184 9.27 -10.25 -10.92
CA ASP A 184 9.24 -10.71 -12.31
C ASP A 184 9.00 -12.24 -12.32
N PRO A 185 8.25 -12.79 -13.30
CA PRO A 185 8.01 -14.24 -13.39
C PRO A 185 9.30 -15.07 -13.42
N LYS A 186 10.37 -14.57 -14.03
CA LYS A 186 11.66 -15.26 -14.06
C LYS A 186 12.45 -15.15 -12.77
N GLU A 187 12.25 -14.10 -11.98
CA GLU A 187 12.78 -14.02 -10.61
C GLU A 187 12.08 -15.04 -9.69
N LEU A 188 10.79 -15.29 -9.92
CA LEU A 188 10.05 -16.25 -9.09
C LEU A 188 10.36 -17.70 -9.44
N ASN A 189 10.57 -18.02 -10.72
CA ASN A 189 10.64 -19.41 -11.22
C ASN A 189 12.00 -19.81 -11.80
N LEU A 190 12.93 -18.89 -11.98
CA LEU A 190 14.25 -19.09 -12.63
C LEU A 190 14.13 -19.85 -13.97
N GLU A 191 13.23 -19.39 -14.86
CA GLU A 191 12.99 -20.04 -16.16
C GLU A 191 13.88 -19.47 -17.23
N PHE A 192 15.06 -20.07 -17.39
CA PHE A 192 16.02 -19.80 -18.45
C PHE A 192 16.43 -21.11 -19.10
N ASP A 193 16.48 -21.13 -20.43
CA ASP A 193 16.74 -22.34 -21.23
C ASP A 193 18.23 -22.56 -21.51
N GLU A 194 19.04 -21.52 -21.38
CA GLU A 194 20.46 -21.55 -21.72
C GLU A 194 21.33 -21.06 -20.56
N ARG A 195 22.65 -21.36 -20.69
CA ARG A 195 23.65 -20.82 -19.77
C ARG A 195 23.54 -19.30 -19.72
N THR A 196 23.33 -18.76 -18.54
CA THR A 196 22.97 -17.36 -18.33
C THR A 196 23.98 -16.69 -17.40
N GLU A 197 24.34 -15.46 -17.73
CA GLU A 197 25.06 -14.56 -16.84
C GLU A 197 24.04 -13.75 -16.05
N PHE A 198 24.03 -13.96 -14.73
CA PHE A 198 23.22 -13.18 -13.78
C PHE A 198 24.07 -12.03 -13.27
N ILE A 199 23.54 -10.81 -13.40
CA ILE A 199 24.22 -9.58 -12.96
C ILE A 199 23.38 -8.98 -11.86
N ASP A 200 24.00 -8.81 -10.69
CA ASP A 200 23.39 -8.00 -9.62
C ASP A 200 23.35 -6.55 -10.07
N LEU A 201 22.14 -6.00 -10.16
CA LEU A 201 21.92 -4.64 -10.64
C LEU A 201 22.43 -3.57 -9.68
N GLU A 202 22.62 -3.88 -8.39
CA GLU A 202 23.08 -2.96 -7.36
C GLU A 202 24.61 -2.98 -7.26
N THR A 203 25.22 -4.16 -7.13
CA THR A 203 26.67 -4.32 -6.95
C THR A 203 27.44 -4.41 -8.25
N ASN A 204 26.78 -4.73 -9.38
CA ASN A 204 27.35 -5.11 -10.68
C ASN A 204 28.23 -6.38 -10.63
N GLU A 205 28.12 -7.18 -9.59
CA GLU A 205 28.74 -8.50 -9.56
C GLU A 205 28.00 -9.44 -10.52
N SER A 206 28.73 -10.35 -11.18
CA SER A 206 28.11 -11.29 -12.11
C SER A 206 28.51 -12.74 -11.83
N ILE A 207 27.55 -13.64 -12.04
CA ILE A 207 27.73 -15.08 -11.92
C ILE A 207 27.20 -15.74 -13.19
N THR A 208 28.06 -16.49 -13.90
CA THR A 208 27.63 -17.27 -15.06
C THR A 208 27.41 -18.72 -14.65
N THR A 209 26.17 -19.20 -14.78
CA THR A 209 25.82 -20.58 -14.43
C THR A 209 24.83 -21.18 -15.42
N ASP A 210 24.64 -22.50 -15.31
CA ASP A 210 23.55 -23.20 -15.99
C ASP A 210 22.33 -23.18 -15.06
N PRO A 211 21.28 -22.40 -15.36
CA PRO A 211 20.17 -22.13 -14.44
C PRO A 211 19.48 -23.40 -13.92
N TRP A 212 19.36 -24.41 -14.74
CA TRP A 212 18.65 -25.64 -14.38
C TRP A 212 19.36 -26.47 -13.30
N HIS A 213 20.66 -26.27 -13.08
CA HIS A 213 21.38 -26.91 -11.98
C HIS A 213 21.02 -26.30 -10.61
N ILE A 214 20.74 -25.00 -10.58
CA ILE A 214 20.46 -24.26 -9.35
C ILE A 214 18.97 -23.98 -9.17
N LYS A 215 18.12 -24.31 -10.16
CA LYS A 215 16.70 -23.96 -10.19
C LYS A 215 15.94 -24.42 -8.94
N ASN A 216 16.17 -25.64 -8.50
CA ASN A 216 15.45 -26.19 -7.36
C ASN A 216 15.82 -25.46 -6.06
N ASP A 217 17.11 -25.25 -5.84
CA ASP A 217 17.61 -24.57 -4.64
C ASP A 217 17.16 -23.11 -4.65
N TYR A 218 17.28 -22.43 -5.80
CA TYR A 218 16.83 -21.06 -5.97
C TYR A 218 15.32 -20.92 -5.73
N ASN A 219 14.50 -21.78 -6.34
CA ASN A 219 13.05 -21.73 -6.16
C ASN A 219 12.64 -22.00 -4.71
N GLN A 220 13.40 -22.83 -4.00
CA GLN A 220 13.18 -23.02 -2.56
C GLN A 220 13.48 -21.74 -1.78
N GLU A 221 14.64 -21.12 -2.02
CA GLU A 221 15.06 -19.90 -1.32
C GLU A 221 14.10 -18.73 -1.59
N ILE A 222 13.69 -18.49 -2.85
CA ILE A 222 12.76 -17.40 -3.17
C ILE A 222 11.37 -17.65 -2.57
N ASN A 223 10.88 -18.90 -2.58
CA ASN A 223 9.62 -19.24 -1.94
C ASN A 223 9.70 -19.07 -0.42
N ASP A 224 10.79 -19.49 0.21
CA ASP A 224 11.01 -19.31 1.65
C ASP A 224 11.09 -17.81 2.00
N PHE A 225 11.72 -17.01 1.17
CA PHE A 225 11.77 -15.55 1.32
C PHE A 225 10.37 -14.94 1.26
N CYS A 226 9.59 -15.23 0.22
CA CYS A 226 8.21 -14.75 0.07
C CYS A 226 7.32 -15.20 1.25
N ASN A 227 7.42 -16.48 1.65
CA ASN A 227 6.66 -17.05 2.76
C ASN A 227 7.02 -16.38 4.10
N LYS A 228 8.30 -16.07 4.33
CA LYS A 228 8.74 -15.35 5.54
C LYS A 228 8.12 -13.96 5.60
N ILE A 229 8.13 -13.20 4.50
CA ILE A 229 7.51 -11.88 4.45
C ILE A 229 5.99 -12.00 4.69
N GLU A 230 5.30 -12.89 3.97
CA GLU A 230 3.86 -13.11 4.13
C GLU A 230 3.48 -13.45 5.57
N LEU A 231 4.18 -14.41 6.18
CA LEU A 231 3.92 -14.84 7.56
C LEU A 231 4.10 -13.68 8.54
N ASN A 232 5.17 -12.90 8.38
CA ASN A 232 5.43 -11.73 9.21
C ASN A 232 4.36 -10.64 9.01
N CYS A 233 3.94 -10.37 7.79
CA CYS A 233 2.85 -9.45 7.49
C CYS A 233 1.56 -9.91 8.18
N LYS A 234 1.17 -11.18 8.03
CA LYS A 234 -0.01 -11.77 8.66
C LYS A 234 0.03 -11.67 10.19
N ASN A 235 1.18 -11.97 10.82
CA ASN A 235 1.36 -11.88 12.27
C ASN A 235 1.20 -10.44 12.80
N ASN A 236 1.46 -9.44 11.96
CA ASN A 236 1.33 -8.03 12.29
C ASN A 236 0.04 -7.38 11.77
N LYS A 237 -0.94 -8.18 11.31
CA LYS A 237 -2.21 -7.70 10.73
C LYS A 237 -1.98 -6.74 9.55
N VAL A 238 -1.09 -7.11 8.67
CA VAL A 238 -0.74 -6.42 7.44
C VAL A 238 -1.23 -7.26 6.28
N ASP A 239 -1.92 -6.63 5.33
CA ASP A 239 -2.33 -7.29 4.11
C ASP A 239 -1.12 -7.43 3.18
N TYR A 240 -0.90 -8.64 2.69
CA TYR A 240 0.18 -8.96 1.77
C TYR A 240 -0.38 -9.53 0.47
N SER A 241 0.22 -9.15 -0.64
CA SER A 241 -0.12 -9.65 -1.97
C SER A 241 1.15 -9.78 -2.81
N LEU A 242 1.52 -11.02 -3.14
CA LEU A 242 2.58 -11.28 -4.12
C LEU A 242 1.97 -11.16 -5.52
N ILE A 243 2.56 -10.35 -6.37
CA ILE A 243 2.10 -10.07 -7.72
C ILE A 243 3.29 -10.18 -8.68
N THR A 244 3.09 -10.88 -9.77
CA THR A 244 4.09 -10.93 -10.86
C THR A 244 3.77 -9.92 -11.94
N THR A 245 4.79 -9.44 -12.65
CA THR A 245 4.66 -8.38 -13.68
C THR A 245 3.81 -8.80 -14.89
N ASP A 246 3.52 -10.08 -15.06
CA ASP A 246 2.60 -10.62 -16.07
C ASP A 246 1.15 -10.67 -15.60
N THR A 247 0.88 -10.41 -14.30
CA THR A 247 -0.47 -10.33 -13.76
C THR A 247 -1.17 -9.09 -14.31
N PRO A 248 -2.37 -9.21 -14.93
CA PRO A 248 -3.12 -8.02 -15.36
C PRO A 248 -3.42 -7.09 -14.18
N ILE A 249 -3.25 -5.78 -14.39
CA ILE A 249 -3.47 -4.76 -13.32
C ILE A 249 -4.87 -4.85 -12.73
N GLU A 250 -5.88 -5.18 -13.56
CA GLU A 250 -7.27 -5.33 -13.11
C GLU A 250 -7.40 -6.44 -12.07
N VAL A 251 -6.64 -7.53 -12.21
CA VAL A 251 -6.64 -8.66 -11.25
C VAL A 251 -6.01 -8.22 -9.94
N ALA A 252 -4.86 -7.56 -10.00
CA ALA A 252 -4.17 -7.04 -8.81
C ALA A 252 -5.06 -6.03 -8.03
N LEU A 253 -5.77 -5.15 -8.75
CA LEU A 253 -6.71 -4.20 -8.15
C LEU A 253 -7.95 -4.89 -7.59
N PHE A 254 -8.47 -5.91 -8.28
CA PHE A 254 -9.66 -6.63 -7.84
C PHE A 254 -9.43 -7.35 -6.51
N ASP A 255 -8.31 -8.03 -6.36
CA ASP A 255 -7.92 -8.69 -5.11
C ASP A 255 -7.83 -7.69 -3.96
N TYR A 256 -7.26 -6.52 -4.22
CA TYR A 256 -7.22 -5.43 -3.24
C TYR A 256 -8.63 -4.97 -2.85
N LEU A 257 -9.51 -4.71 -3.83
CA LEU A 257 -10.87 -4.23 -3.58
C LEU A 257 -11.73 -5.27 -2.84
N LEU A 258 -11.59 -6.57 -3.16
CA LEU A 258 -12.27 -7.65 -2.46
C LEU A 258 -11.84 -7.76 -0.99
N LYS A 259 -10.54 -7.64 -0.73
CA LYS A 259 -10.03 -7.63 0.66
C LYS A 259 -10.61 -6.45 1.44
N ARG A 260 -10.70 -5.28 0.83
CA ARG A 260 -11.29 -4.10 1.48
C ARG A 260 -12.80 -4.21 1.71
N GLN A 261 -13.57 -4.82 0.81
CA GLN A 261 -15.01 -5.05 1.03
C GLN A 261 -15.32 -5.93 2.24
N LYS A 262 -14.41 -6.85 2.60
CA LYS A 262 -14.57 -7.71 3.78
C LYS A 262 -14.26 -7.01 5.11
N LEU A 263 -13.67 -5.83 5.06
CA LEU A 263 -13.31 -5.02 6.24
C LEU A 263 -14.37 -3.95 6.57
N ILE A 264 -15.42 -3.87 5.77
CA ILE A 264 -16.61 -3.03 5.94
C ILE A 264 -17.78 -3.90 6.41
#